data_e36a979655b033de3bef4223e0751c75
#
_entry.id   e36a979655b033de3bef4223e0751c75
#
_cell.length_a   1.000
_cell.length_b   1.000
_cell.length_c   1.000
_cell.angle_alpha   90.00
_cell.angle_beta   90.00
_cell.angle_gamma   90.00
#
_symmetry.space_group_name_H-M   'P 1'
#
loop_
_entity.id
_entity.type
_entity.pdbx_description
1 polymer ?
#
loop_
_entity_poly.entity_id
_entity_poly.type
_entity_poly.pdbx_seq_one_letter_code
_entity_poly.pdbx_strand_id
1 'polypeptide(L)'
;MKKLSAILLSLVLCLSFAACGKSENKTKTDKSECKVGIIQYMSHPSLDNCYKGIVEALDESGIKYTADYQIGSSNSADSDCVNFAKNMVASKCDVIFAIATPAAKAAFAATDDTDIPVIFCAVNDPVASELVESMEKPGYACTGTSDVLDLEAQVDLIQSMQPEAKKIGILYTSSEDNSISNLKKFKDICGKRGLTVVDKAVQGASDIPAAAEDLASKVDCINNFTDNNVVNNLSVVLSAAEKNNIPVYGSEEEQVKNGCLASMSIDYKALGKVTGNMAADVLKGKDASKMAVKTISEATPLVNTDVLSKLNMTMPEKYASAQTVTTNK
;
A
#
# COMPACT_ATOMS: atom_id res chain seq x y z
N MET A 1 23.40 78.64 -26.35
CA MET A 1 22.18 77.88 -26.64
C MET A 1 22.50 76.40 -26.93
N LYS A 2 23.36 75.77 -26.13
CA LYS A 2 23.75 74.35 -26.34
C LYS A 2 23.78 73.53 -25.05
N LYS A 3 23.14 74.03 -23.96
CA LYS A 3 23.11 73.35 -22.65
C LYS A 3 21.71 73.04 -22.11
N LEU A 4 20.63 73.38 -22.88
CA LEU A 4 19.25 73.15 -22.44
C LEU A 4 18.62 71.90 -23.09
N SER A 5 19.24 71.27 -24.13
CA SER A 5 18.68 70.08 -24.81
C SER A 5 19.13 68.77 -24.23
N ALA A 6 20.08 68.75 -23.28
CA ALA A 6 20.58 67.55 -22.64
C ALA A 6 19.79 67.10 -21.40
N ILE A 7 18.95 67.98 -20.85
CA ILE A 7 18.19 67.72 -19.62
C ILE A 7 16.79 67.11 -19.91
N LEU A 8 16.27 67.35 -21.12
CA LEU A 8 14.94 66.81 -21.49
C LEU A 8 14.97 65.33 -21.99
N LEU A 9 16.17 64.81 -22.34
CA LEU A 9 16.30 63.42 -22.82
C LEU A 9 16.59 62.43 -21.71
N SER A 10 16.96 62.87 -20.51
CA SER A 10 17.20 62.03 -19.34
C SER A 10 15.96 61.78 -18.47
N LEU A 11 14.85 62.52 -18.70
CA LEU A 11 13.63 62.36 -17.90
C LEU A 11 12.60 61.38 -18.53
N VAL A 12 12.82 60.92 -19.77
CA VAL A 12 11.93 59.97 -20.45
C VAL A 12 12.39 58.52 -20.26
N LEU A 13 13.62 58.28 -19.77
CA LEU A 13 14.15 56.93 -19.57
C LEU A 13 13.90 56.33 -18.17
N CYS A 14 13.31 57.08 -17.24
CA CYS A 14 13.06 56.62 -15.85
C CYS A 14 11.60 56.18 -15.58
N LEU A 15 10.73 56.14 -16.59
CA LEU A 15 9.30 55.81 -16.42
C LEU A 15 8.91 54.43 -16.98
N SER A 16 9.88 53.57 -17.38
CA SER A 16 9.60 52.27 -17.96
C SER A 16 9.99 51.07 -17.09
N PHE A 17 10.26 51.26 -15.79
CA PHE A 17 10.58 50.15 -14.87
C PHE A 17 9.57 49.96 -13.71
N ALA A 18 8.35 50.42 -13.84
CA ALA A 18 7.31 50.26 -12.83
C ALA A 18 6.09 49.49 -13.38
N ALA A 19 6.33 48.34 -14.05
CA ALA A 19 5.25 47.41 -14.34
C ALA A 19 5.86 46.05 -14.63
N CYS A 20 5.93 45.16 -13.65
CA CYS A 20 5.76 43.74 -13.72
C CYS A 20 6.23 43.08 -12.43
N GLY A 21 5.52 43.33 -11.36
CA GLY A 21 5.42 42.46 -10.22
C GLY A 21 4.13 41.63 -10.34
N LYS A 22 3.89 40.97 -11.48
CA LYS A 22 2.93 39.90 -11.54
C LYS A 22 3.63 38.62 -11.08
N SER A 23 3.34 38.21 -9.87
CA SER A 23 3.49 36.82 -9.46
C SER A 23 2.85 35.97 -10.56
N GLU A 24 3.66 35.35 -11.39
CA GLU A 24 3.18 34.30 -12.27
C GLU A 24 2.73 33.14 -11.40
N ASN A 25 1.43 33.13 -11.09
CA ASN A 25 0.76 31.86 -10.91
C ASN A 25 1.05 31.07 -12.18
N LYS A 26 1.98 30.11 -12.13
CA LYS A 26 2.11 29.06 -13.13
C LYS A 26 0.80 28.30 -13.19
N THR A 27 -0.17 28.78 -13.95
CA THR A 27 -1.26 27.99 -14.47
C THR A 27 -0.58 26.84 -15.22
N LYS A 28 -0.66 25.63 -14.65
CA LYS A 28 -0.32 24.39 -15.38
C LYS A 28 -1.07 24.49 -16.71
N THR A 29 -0.35 24.53 -17.79
CA THR A 29 -0.86 24.44 -19.16
C THR A 29 -1.85 23.28 -19.21
N ASP A 30 -3.00 23.54 -19.81
CA ASP A 30 -4.03 22.54 -20.15
C ASP A 30 -3.37 21.48 -21.04
N LYS A 31 -2.76 20.44 -20.43
CA LYS A 31 -2.24 19.29 -21.13
C LYS A 31 -3.43 18.54 -21.66
N SER A 32 -3.51 18.36 -22.97
CA SER A 32 -4.59 17.62 -23.63
C SER A 32 -4.68 16.18 -23.14
N GLU A 33 -3.62 15.63 -22.58
CA GLU A 33 -3.50 14.24 -22.10
C GLU A 33 -2.39 14.13 -21.06
N CYS A 34 -2.65 13.42 -19.95
CA CYS A 34 -1.71 13.16 -18.88
C CYS A 34 -0.99 11.83 -19.10
N LYS A 35 0.29 11.76 -18.71
CA LYS A 35 1.06 10.52 -18.73
C LYS A 35 1.16 9.95 -17.33
N VAL A 36 0.58 8.80 -17.10
CA VAL A 36 0.47 8.14 -15.80
C VAL A 36 1.37 6.91 -15.76
N GLY A 37 2.31 6.86 -14.80
CA GLY A 37 3.05 5.65 -14.48
C GLY A 37 2.32 4.85 -13.41
N ILE A 38 2.28 3.51 -13.52
CA ILE A 38 1.73 2.65 -12.48
C ILE A 38 2.70 1.48 -12.25
N ILE A 39 3.26 1.40 -11.05
CA ILE A 39 4.14 0.31 -10.63
C ILE A 39 3.41 -0.55 -9.63
N GLN A 40 3.21 -1.81 -9.93
CA GLN A 40 2.72 -2.82 -8.99
C GLN A 40 3.87 -3.74 -8.58
N TYR A 41 4.08 -3.92 -7.27
CA TYR A 41 5.22 -4.69 -6.76
C TYR A 41 5.26 -6.11 -7.31
N MET A 42 4.14 -6.83 -7.25
CA MET A 42 3.96 -8.15 -7.89
C MET A 42 2.47 -8.43 -8.11
N SER A 43 2.16 -9.46 -8.91
CA SER A 43 0.77 -9.85 -9.15
C SER A 43 0.30 -10.80 -8.06
N HIS A 44 -0.71 -10.37 -7.32
CA HIS A 44 -1.59 -11.20 -6.50
C HIS A 44 -2.94 -10.48 -6.31
N PRO A 45 -4.03 -11.20 -5.98
CA PRO A 45 -5.40 -10.66 -6.06
C PRO A 45 -5.61 -9.32 -5.36
N SER A 46 -5.01 -9.09 -4.20
CA SER A 46 -5.18 -7.84 -3.45
C SER A 46 -4.60 -6.63 -4.18
N LEU A 47 -3.34 -6.74 -4.70
CA LEU A 47 -2.72 -5.66 -5.45
C LEU A 47 -3.37 -5.47 -6.83
N ASP A 48 -3.84 -6.56 -7.47
CA ASP A 48 -4.61 -6.49 -8.71
C ASP A 48 -5.94 -5.75 -8.50
N ASN A 49 -6.57 -5.90 -7.33
CA ASN A 49 -7.76 -5.15 -6.95
C ASN A 49 -7.45 -3.65 -6.69
N CYS A 50 -6.30 -3.32 -6.08
CA CYS A 50 -5.84 -1.93 -6.00
C CYS A 50 -5.74 -1.28 -7.39
N TYR A 51 -5.06 -1.96 -8.32
CA TYR A 51 -4.94 -1.49 -9.70
C TYR A 51 -6.30 -1.24 -10.36
N LYS A 52 -7.23 -2.21 -10.25
CA LYS A 52 -8.59 -2.06 -10.79
C LYS A 52 -9.31 -0.84 -10.22
N GLY A 53 -9.19 -0.61 -8.91
CA GLY A 53 -9.78 0.56 -8.25
C GLY A 53 -9.16 1.88 -8.73
N ILE A 54 -7.83 1.92 -8.89
CA ILE A 54 -7.13 3.10 -9.42
C ILE A 54 -7.61 3.45 -10.82
N VAL A 55 -7.65 2.47 -11.73
CA VAL A 55 -8.10 2.67 -13.11
C VAL A 55 -9.54 3.13 -13.15
N GLU A 56 -10.44 2.48 -12.40
CA GLU A 56 -11.85 2.86 -12.31
C GLU A 56 -12.02 4.34 -11.89
N ALA A 57 -11.27 4.79 -10.89
CA ALA A 57 -11.34 6.18 -10.43
C ALA A 57 -10.75 7.18 -11.44
N LEU A 58 -9.67 6.82 -12.13
CA LEU A 58 -9.11 7.65 -13.19
C LEU A 58 -10.08 7.80 -14.36
N ASP A 59 -10.72 6.71 -14.79
CA ASP A 59 -11.70 6.72 -15.87
C ASP A 59 -12.94 7.57 -15.51
N GLU A 60 -13.43 7.44 -14.26
CA GLU A 60 -14.53 8.26 -13.74
C GLU A 60 -14.17 9.74 -13.58
N SER A 61 -12.87 10.08 -13.45
CA SER A 61 -12.42 11.46 -13.23
C SER A 61 -12.58 12.38 -14.43
N GLY A 62 -12.79 11.82 -15.62
CA GLY A 62 -12.84 12.52 -16.90
C GLY A 62 -11.49 13.06 -17.40
N ILE A 63 -10.38 12.75 -16.73
CA ILE A 63 -9.03 13.11 -17.17
C ILE A 63 -8.65 12.20 -18.33
N LYS A 64 -8.17 12.81 -19.44
CA LYS A 64 -7.54 12.03 -20.52
C LYS A 64 -6.13 11.65 -20.11
N TYR A 65 -5.81 10.37 -20.15
CA TYR A 65 -4.50 9.88 -19.79
C TYR A 65 -4.05 8.69 -20.64
N THR A 66 -2.72 8.53 -20.72
CA THR A 66 -2.08 7.29 -21.14
C THR A 66 -1.38 6.67 -19.94
N ALA A 67 -1.49 5.35 -19.77
CA ALA A 67 -0.88 4.64 -18.65
C ALA A 67 0.27 3.75 -19.12
N ASP A 68 1.42 3.86 -18.43
CA ASP A 68 2.50 2.87 -18.45
C ASP A 68 2.37 2.02 -17.20
N TYR A 69 1.83 0.81 -17.34
CA TYR A 69 1.60 -0.13 -16.23
C TYR A 69 2.64 -1.25 -16.25
N GLN A 70 3.37 -1.38 -15.15
CA GLN A 70 4.45 -2.36 -14.97
C GLN A 70 4.24 -3.15 -13.67
N ILE A 71 4.47 -4.46 -13.75
CA ILE A 71 4.37 -5.38 -12.61
C ILE A 71 5.71 -6.06 -12.40
N GLY A 72 6.22 -6.03 -11.17
CA GLY A 72 7.43 -6.74 -10.81
C GLY A 72 7.23 -8.26 -10.82
N SER A 73 8.25 -8.98 -11.21
CA SER A 73 8.24 -10.44 -11.19
C SER A 73 8.65 -10.97 -9.79
N SER A 74 8.07 -12.09 -9.38
CA SER A 74 8.25 -12.64 -8.02
C SER A 74 9.72 -12.85 -7.59
N ASN A 75 10.64 -13.01 -8.55
CA ASN A 75 12.05 -13.27 -8.26
C ASN A 75 12.93 -12.01 -8.33
N SER A 76 12.43 -10.89 -8.87
CA SER A 76 13.19 -9.66 -9.09
C SER A 76 12.37 -8.39 -8.84
N ALA A 77 11.24 -8.50 -8.13
CA ALA A 77 10.29 -7.40 -7.94
C ALA A 77 10.97 -6.10 -7.44
N ASP A 78 11.90 -6.18 -6.49
CA ASP A 78 12.61 -5.02 -5.97
C ASP A 78 13.41 -4.31 -7.08
N SER A 79 14.21 -5.06 -7.85
CA SER A 79 15.00 -4.50 -8.94
C SER A 79 14.14 -4.04 -10.12
N ASP A 80 13.05 -4.75 -10.39
CA ASP A 80 12.09 -4.39 -11.43
C ASP A 80 11.44 -3.04 -11.11
N CYS A 81 10.94 -2.85 -9.87
CA CYS A 81 10.35 -1.60 -9.42
C CYS A 81 11.30 -0.41 -9.54
N VAL A 82 12.59 -0.58 -9.17
CA VAL A 82 13.61 0.45 -9.34
C VAL A 82 13.79 0.82 -10.83
N ASN A 83 13.84 -0.17 -11.72
CA ASN A 83 13.99 0.06 -13.15
C ASN A 83 12.75 0.74 -13.75
N PHE A 84 11.55 0.28 -13.38
CA PHE A 84 10.29 0.88 -13.83
C PHE A 84 10.19 2.35 -13.40
N ALA A 85 10.48 2.64 -12.14
CA ALA A 85 10.46 4.00 -11.61
C ALA A 85 11.40 4.94 -12.39
N LYS A 86 12.67 4.51 -12.63
CA LYS A 86 13.61 5.27 -13.42
C LYS A 86 13.14 5.51 -14.86
N ASN A 87 12.52 4.51 -15.51
CA ASN A 87 11.98 4.64 -16.84
C ASN A 87 10.79 5.63 -16.88
N MET A 88 9.91 5.59 -15.88
CA MET A 88 8.77 6.52 -15.75
C MET A 88 9.24 7.95 -15.51
N VAL A 89 10.29 8.16 -14.72
CA VAL A 89 10.93 9.47 -14.53
C VAL A 89 11.54 9.95 -15.86
N ALA A 90 12.34 9.11 -16.52
CA ALA A 90 12.96 9.47 -17.82
C ALA A 90 11.92 9.79 -18.90
N SER A 91 10.77 9.11 -18.87
CA SER A 91 9.66 9.34 -19.78
C SER A 91 8.76 10.52 -19.37
N LYS A 92 9.08 11.20 -18.26
CA LYS A 92 8.38 12.38 -17.75
C LYS A 92 6.89 12.14 -17.51
N CYS A 93 6.57 11.11 -16.73
CA CYS A 93 5.22 10.91 -16.23
C CYS A 93 4.75 12.12 -15.41
N ASP A 94 3.46 12.45 -15.47
CA ASP A 94 2.85 13.54 -14.70
C ASP A 94 2.57 13.12 -13.25
N VAL A 95 2.42 11.81 -13.02
CA VAL A 95 2.24 11.16 -11.72
C VAL A 95 2.72 9.72 -11.81
N ILE A 96 3.25 9.18 -10.73
CA ILE A 96 3.57 7.76 -10.59
C ILE A 96 2.74 7.17 -9.46
N PHE A 97 1.91 6.18 -9.76
CA PHE A 97 1.32 5.32 -8.76
C PHE A 97 2.29 4.21 -8.37
N ALA A 98 2.29 3.86 -7.09
CA ALA A 98 3.10 2.77 -6.60
C ALA A 98 2.26 1.89 -5.65
N ILE A 99 2.01 0.65 -6.04
CA ILE A 99 1.16 -0.29 -5.32
C ILE A 99 2.05 -1.22 -4.50
N ALA A 100 1.88 -1.22 -3.19
CA ALA A 100 2.66 -1.83 -2.12
C ALA A 100 3.92 -1.04 -1.69
N THR A 101 4.36 -1.26 -0.44
CA THR A 101 5.47 -0.52 0.20
C THR A 101 6.78 -0.56 -0.59
N PRO A 102 7.27 -1.71 -1.10
CA PRO A 102 8.54 -1.73 -1.82
C PRO A 102 8.47 -0.94 -3.15
N ALA A 103 7.35 -1.01 -3.88
CA ALA A 103 7.15 -0.21 -5.08
C ALA A 103 7.11 1.30 -4.77
N ALA A 104 6.45 1.68 -3.67
CA ALA A 104 6.37 3.06 -3.22
C ALA A 104 7.76 3.63 -2.88
N LYS A 105 8.59 2.86 -2.17
CA LYS A 105 9.98 3.26 -1.86
C LYS A 105 10.82 3.41 -3.13
N ALA A 106 10.70 2.49 -4.09
CA ALA A 106 11.41 2.57 -5.36
C ALA A 106 11.00 3.81 -6.18
N ALA A 107 9.69 4.09 -6.25
CA ALA A 107 9.17 5.27 -6.94
C ALA A 107 9.61 6.57 -6.26
N PHE A 108 9.49 6.65 -4.95
CA PHE A 108 9.87 7.81 -4.16
C PHE A 108 11.37 8.13 -4.31
N ALA A 109 12.23 7.12 -4.17
CA ALA A 109 13.67 7.30 -4.36
C ALA A 109 14.04 7.73 -5.80
N ALA A 110 13.32 7.26 -6.81
CA ALA A 110 13.59 7.65 -8.20
C ALA A 110 13.12 9.07 -8.53
N THR A 111 12.18 9.64 -7.77
CA THR A 111 11.61 10.97 -8.01
C THR A 111 12.23 12.08 -7.16
N ASP A 112 13.22 11.79 -6.30
CA ASP A 112 13.82 12.71 -5.33
C ASP A 112 14.27 14.06 -5.94
N ASP A 113 14.92 14.02 -7.11
CA ASP A 113 15.38 15.22 -7.84
C ASP A 113 14.37 15.72 -8.90
N THR A 114 13.08 15.41 -8.75
CA THR A 114 12.05 15.75 -9.76
C THR A 114 10.81 16.39 -9.12
N ASP A 115 9.96 17.00 -9.95
CA ASP A 115 8.63 17.49 -9.54
C ASP A 115 7.52 16.44 -9.73
N ILE A 116 7.87 15.16 -10.03
CA ILE A 116 6.90 14.10 -10.30
C ILE A 116 6.33 13.59 -8.97
N PRO A 117 5.03 13.76 -8.70
CA PRO A 117 4.42 13.26 -7.48
C PRO A 117 4.27 11.74 -7.52
N VAL A 118 4.47 11.11 -6.35
CA VAL A 118 4.20 9.69 -6.11
C VAL A 118 2.91 9.55 -5.31
N ILE A 119 1.99 8.74 -5.81
CA ILE A 119 0.74 8.41 -5.12
C ILE A 119 0.75 6.91 -4.81
N PHE A 120 1.07 6.58 -3.57
CA PHE A 120 1.13 5.18 -3.17
C PHE A 120 -0.25 4.59 -2.84
N CYS A 121 -0.39 3.29 -3.01
CA CYS A 121 -1.56 2.49 -2.65
C CYS A 121 -1.12 1.28 -1.84
N ALA A 122 -1.85 0.95 -0.79
CA ALA A 122 -1.56 -0.22 0.06
C ALA A 122 -0.14 -0.16 0.68
N VAL A 123 0.12 0.90 1.42
CA VAL A 123 1.32 1.04 2.26
C VAL A 123 0.89 1.00 3.72
N ASN A 124 1.25 -0.06 4.45
CA ASN A 124 0.79 -0.24 5.83
C ASN A 124 1.25 0.86 6.78
N ASP A 125 2.51 1.25 6.71
CA ASP A 125 3.12 2.24 7.60
C ASP A 125 4.00 3.22 6.81
N PRO A 126 3.40 4.22 6.16
CA PRO A 126 4.14 5.14 5.30
C PRO A 126 5.12 6.03 6.07
N VAL A 127 4.90 6.25 7.37
CA VAL A 127 5.82 7.00 8.24
C VAL A 127 7.04 6.15 8.58
N ALA A 128 6.85 4.90 9.02
CA ALA A 128 7.96 4.00 9.31
C ALA A 128 8.75 3.61 8.05
N SER A 129 8.12 3.67 6.87
CA SER A 129 8.76 3.45 5.57
C SER A 129 9.43 4.70 5.00
N GLU A 130 9.44 5.82 5.75
CA GLU A 130 10.07 7.09 5.38
C GLU A 130 9.54 7.71 4.08
N LEU A 131 8.28 7.43 3.73
CA LEU A 131 7.61 7.98 2.54
C LEU A 131 6.94 9.33 2.82
N VAL A 132 6.57 9.57 4.07
CA VAL A 132 5.91 10.79 4.54
C VAL A 132 6.41 11.16 5.94
N GLU A 133 6.37 12.46 6.28
CA GLU A 133 6.71 12.93 7.63
C GLU A 133 5.64 12.53 8.67
N SER A 134 4.37 12.64 8.29
CA SER A 134 3.21 12.18 9.07
C SER A 134 2.03 11.86 8.17
N MET A 135 1.03 11.16 8.71
CA MET A 135 -0.20 10.82 7.98
C MET A 135 -0.99 12.07 7.56
N GLU A 136 -1.00 13.12 8.39
CA GLU A 136 -1.74 14.36 8.15
C GLU A 136 -0.96 15.33 7.26
N LYS A 137 0.37 15.31 7.34
CA LYS A 137 1.25 16.22 6.60
C LYS A 137 2.40 15.42 6.00
N PRO A 138 2.26 14.96 4.76
CA PRO A 138 3.29 14.15 4.11
C PRO A 138 4.67 14.81 4.03
N GLY A 139 4.73 16.14 3.79
CA GLY A 139 5.98 16.90 3.72
C GLY A 139 6.69 16.81 2.38
N TYR A 140 6.53 15.71 1.64
CA TYR A 140 7.13 15.46 0.33
C TYR A 140 6.07 15.41 -0.78
N ALA A 141 6.49 15.43 -2.04
CA ALA A 141 5.60 15.19 -3.19
C ALA A 141 5.16 13.72 -3.28
N CYS A 142 4.90 13.10 -2.12
CA CYS A 142 4.53 11.71 -1.95
C CYS A 142 3.37 11.61 -0.96
N THR A 143 2.28 10.99 -1.36
CA THR A 143 1.09 10.74 -0.53
C THR A 143 0.35 9.52 -1.08
N GLY A 144 -0.78 9.14 -0.49
CA GLY A 144 -1.56 8.03 -1.00
C GLY A 144 -2.50 7.42 0.03
N THR A 145 -2.66 6.10 -0.04
CA THR A 145 -3.54 5.35 0.87
C THR A 145 -2.78 4.29 1.65
N SER A 146 -3.09 4.22 2.94
CA SER A 146 -2.55 3.20 3.85
C SER A 146 -3.62 2.12 4.12
N ASP A 147 -3.19 0.88 4.06
CA ASP A 147 -3.92 -0.32 4.45
C ASP A 147 -3.50 -0.79 5.86
N VAL A 148 -3.32 0.16 6.77
CA VAL A 148 -2.96 -0.14 8.16
C VAL A 148 -3.87 -1.22 8.74
N LEU A 149 -3.27 -2.28 9.28
CA LEU A 149 -3.99 -3.40 9.86
C LEU A 149 -4.47 -3.08 11.28
N ASP A 150 -5.73 -3.39 11.57
CA ASP A 150 -6.23 -3.38 12.96
C ASP A 150 -5.76 -4.65 13.68
N LEU A 151 -4.51 -4.63 14.13
CA LEU A 151 -3.88 -5.77 14.80
C LEU A 151 -4.51 -6.11 16.16
N GLU A 152 -5.09 -5.13 16.86
CA GLU A 152 -5.82 -5.36 18.10
C GLU A 152 -7.09 -6.18 17.83
N ALA A 153 -7.90 -5.75 16.86
CA ALA A 153 -9.10 -6.49 16.46
C ALA A 153 -8.76 -7.86 15.87
N GLN A 154 -7.63 -7.98 15.16
CA GLN A 154 -7.16 -9.26 14.63
C GLN A 154 -6.80 -10.24 15.76
N VAL A 155 -6.10 -9.80 16.80
CA VAL A 155 -5.80 -10.65 17.98
C VAL A 155 -7.08 -11.01 18.71
N ASP A 156 -8.04 -10.10 18.85
CA ASP A 156 -9.37 -10.36 19.40
C ASP A 156 -10.11 -11.46 18.61
N LEU A 157 -10.04 -11.41 17.30
CA LEU A 157 -10.63 -12.41 16.41
C LEU A 157 -9.99 -13.79 16.67
N ILE A 158 -8.65 -13.86 16.66
CA ILE A 158 -7.91 -15.11 16.92
C ILE A 158 -8.28 -15.70 18.28
N GLN A 159 -8.25 -14.90 19.35
CA GLN A 159 -8.58 -15.39 20.70
C GLN A 159 -10.04 -15.80 20.85
N SER A 160 -10.95 -15.17 20.11
CA SER A 160 -12.37 -15.56 20.11
C SER A 160 -12.61 -16.87 19.37
N MET A 161 -11.90 -17.09 18.24
CA MET A 161 -11.98 -18.30 17.43
C MET A 161 -11.25 -19.48 18.10
N GLN A 162 -10.12 -19.22 18.75
CA GLN A 162 -9.27 -20.20 19.41
C GLN A 162 -8.88 -19.75 20.83
N PRO A 163 -9.77 -19.82 21.84
CA PRO A 163 -9.48 -19.38 23.20
C PRO A 163 -8.28 -20.06 23.86
N GLU A 164 -7.99 -21.32 23.44
CA GLU A 164 -6.89 -22.12 23.99
C GLU A 164 -5.54 -21.86 23.31
N ALA A 165 -5.52 -21.12 22.19
CA ALA A 165 -4.28 -20.81 21.49
C ALA A 165 -3.35 -19.97 22.39
N LYS A 166 -2.06 -20.34 22.40
CA LYS A 166 -0.99 -19.65 23.15
C LYS A 166 0.13 -19.16 22.26
N LYS A 167 0.36 -19.85 21.13
CA LYS A 167 1.45 -19.57 20.20
C LYS A 167 0.92 -19.21 18.83
N ILE A 168 1.21 -18.01 18.35
CA ILE A 168 0.83 -17.54 17.03
C ILE A 168 2.07 -17.46 16.16
N GLY A 169 2.06 -18.13 15.01
CA GLY A 169 3.13 -18.11 14.02
C GLY A 169 3.02 -16.91 13.11
N ILE A 170 4.17 -16.29 12.80
CA ILE A 170 4.28 -15.25 11.79
C ILE A 170 5.41 -15.62 10.83
N LEU A 171 5.09 -15.76 9.55
CA LEU A 171 6.07 -15.87 8.47
C LEU A 171 6.18 -14.51 7.78
N TYR A 172 7.40 -14.02 7.56
CA TYR A 172 7.58 -12.69 6.98
C TYR A 172 8.88 -12.57 6.17
N THR A 173 8.87 -11.68 5.19
CA THR A 173 10.04 -11.35 4.37
C THR A 173 10.89 -10.28 5.05
N SER A 174 12.18 -10.55 5.26
CA SER A 174 13.09 -9.69 6.02
C SER A 174 13.42 -8.36 5.33
N SER A 175 13.12 -8.19 4.06
CA SER A 175 13.30 -6.94 3.29
C SER A 175 12.02 -6.11 3.18
N GLU A 176 10.86 -6.61 3.67
CA GLU A 176 9.60 -5.87 3.61
C GLU A 176 9.34 -5.07 4.89
N ASP A 177 9.50 -3.74 4.84
CA ASP A 177 9.30 -2.83 5.98
C ASP A 177 7.89 -2.91 6.57
N ASN A 178 6.86 -3.09 5.74
CA ASN A 178 5.47 -3.32 6.16
C ASN A 178 5.37 -4.53 7.10
N SER A 179 6.01 -5.63 6.77
CA SER A 179 5.99 -6.86 7.55
C SER A 179 6.76 -6.71 8.87
N ILE A 180 7.91 -6.04 8.84
CA ILE A 180 8.74 -5.77 10.04
C ILE A 180 7.97 -4.86 11.01
N SER A 181 7.34 -3.79 10.52
CA SER A 181 6.54 -2.86 11.34
C SER A 181 5.36 -3.58 11.98
N ASN A 182 4.59 -4.36 11.21
CA ASN A 182 3.46 -5.12 11.71
C ASN A 182 3.89 -6.17 12.74
N LEU A 183 4.98 -6.92 12.50
CA LEU A 183 5.50 -7.91 13.42
C LEU A 183 5.84 -7.30 14.79
N LYS A 184 6.51 -6.15 14.80
CA LYS A 184 6.85 -5.45 16.03
C LYS A 184 5.59 -5.09 16.83
N LYS A 185 4.60 -4.45 16.18
CA LYS A 185 3.34 -4.06 16.81
C LYS A 185 2.56 -5.29 17.30
N PHE A 186 2.49 -6.35 16.49
CA PHE A 186 1.77 -7.58 16.82
C PHE A 186 2.38 -8.32 18.01
N LYS A 187 3.72 -8.37 18.11
CA LYS A 187 4.42 -8.94 19.29
C LYS A 187 4.07 -8.20 20.58
N ASP A 188 4.01 -6.86 20.53
CA ASP A 188 3.66 -6.03 21.69
C ASP A 188 2.22 -6.28 22.14
N ILE A 189 1.28 -6.39 21.19
CA ILE A 189 -0.13 -6.67 21.48
C ILE A 189 -0.28 -8.08 22.07
N CYS A 190 0.28 -9.08 21.41
CA CYS A 190 0.22 -10.48 21.86
C CYS A 190 0.83 -10.65 23.24
N GLY A 191 1.99 -10.04 23.51
CA GLY A 191 2.66 -10.10 24.80
C GLY A 191 1.82 -9.55 25.94
N LYS A 192 1.11 -8.43 25.73
CA LYS A 192 0.17 -7.85 26.70
C LYS A 192 -1.03 -8.75 27.00
N ARG A 193 -1.37 -9.66 26.08
CA ARG A 193 -2.51 -10.60 26.19
C ARG A 193 -2.09 -12.03 26.58
N GLY A 194 -0.81 -12.23 26.94
CA GLY A 194 -0.29 -13.52 27.37
C GLY A 194 -0.10 -14.52 26.21
N LEU A 195 -0.03 -14.04 24.97
CA LEU A 195 0.25 -14.84 23.79
C LEU A 195 1.73 -14.74 23.41
N THR A 196 2.28 -15.82 22.87
CA THR A 196 3.65 -15.87 22.34
C THR A 196 3.63 -15.83 20.84
N VAL A 197 4.37 -14.91 20.23
CA VAL A 197 4.59 -14.89 18.78
C VAL A 197 5.87 -15.66 18.46
N VAL A 198 5.75 -16.66 17.60
CA VAL A 198 6.87 -17.40 17.01
C VAL A 198 7.02 -16.90 15.59
N ASP A 199 8.07 -16.15 15.32
CA ASP A 199 8.30 -15.55 14.01
C ASP A 199 9.40 -16.27 13.24
N LYS A 200 9.26 -16.30 11.91
CA LYS A 200 10.21 -16.89 10.99
C LYS A 200 10.45 -15.93 9.81
N ALA A 201 11.67 -15.43 9.71
CA ALA A 201 12.09 -14.61 8.58
C ALA A 201 12.45 -15.46 7.37
N VAL A 202 12.10 -14.98 6.17
CA VAL A 202 12.53 -15.51 4.87
C VAL A 202 13.20 -14.41 4.06
N GLN A 203 14.07 -14.79 3.13
CA GLN A 203 14.71 -13.85 2.19
C GLN A 203 13.88 -13.67 0.92
N GLY A 204 13.07 -14.67 0.57
CA GLY A 204 12.23 -14.67 -0.63
C GLY A 204 11.42 -15.97 -0.76
N ALA A 205 10.74 -16.12 -1.89
CA ALA A 205 9.79 -17.21 -2.15
C ALA A 205 10.39 -18.63 -1.97
N SER A 206 11.66 -18.82 -2.30
CA SER A 206 12.36 -20.12 -2.19
C SER A 206 12.45 -20.68 -0.77
N ASP A 207 12.45 -19.80 0.23
CA ASP A 207 12.60 -20.18 1.64
C ASP A 207 11.24 -20.56 2.28
N ILE A 208 10.14 -20.11 1.68
CA ILE A 208 8.79 -20.23 2.26
C ILE A 208 8.40 -21.67 2.55
N PRO A 209 8.62 -22.67 1.67
CA PRO A 209 8.18 -24.05 1.94
C PRO A 209 8.78 -24.62 3.24
N ALA A 210 10.09 -24.54 3.40
CA ALA A 210 10.76 -25.07 4.58
C ALA A 210 10.43 -24.26 5.85
N ALA A 211 10.32 -22.94 5.72
CA ALA A 211 9.99 -22.04 6.82
C ALA A 211 8.54 -22.23 7.31
N ALA A 212 7.58 -22.43 6.39
CA ALA A 212 6.19 -22.67 6.72
C ALA A 212 5.99 -24.03 7.43
N GLU A 213 6.65 -25.09 6.96
CA GLU A 213 6.61 -26.41 7.62
C GLU A 213 7.22 -26.37 9.03
N ASP A 214 8.39 -25.74 9.17
CA ASP A 214 9.03 -25.56 10.48
C ASP A 214 8.15 -24.76 11.44
N LEU A 215 7.56 -23.66 10.97
CA LEU A 215 6.68 -22.79 11.78
C LEU A 215 5.40 -23.51 12.20
N ALA A 216 4.69 -24.14 11.24
CA ALA A 216 3.41 -24.78 11.48
C ALA A 216 3.49 -25.90 12.55
N SER A 217 4.65 -26.57 12.66
CA SER A 217 4.88 -27.62 13.66
C SER A 217 5.04 -27.13 15.11
N LYS A 218 5.13 -25.80 15.32
CA LYS A 218 5.52 -25.19 16.62
C LYS A 218 4.45 -24.30 17.22
N VAL A 219 3.38 -24.04 16.48
CA VAL A 219 2.38 -23.01 16.81
C VAL A 219 0.96 -23.54 16.79
N ASP A 220 0.02 -22.85 17.43
CA ASP A 220 -1.39 -23.21 17.48
C ASP A 220 -2.18 -22.67 16.27
N CYS A 221 -1.69 -21.60 15.67
CA CYS A 221 -2.20 -21.01 14.43
C CYS A 221 -1.11 -20.17 13.77
N ILE A 222 -1.31 -19.82 12.50
CA ILE A 222 -0.49 -18.84 11.78
C ILE A 222 -1.35 -17.59 11.55
N ASN A 223 -0.82 -16.39 11.80
CA ASN A 223 -1.41 -15.15 11.32
C ASN A 223 -0.56 -14.63 10.16
N ASN A 224 -1.18 -14.52 9.00
CA ASN A 224 -0.53 -14.07 7.78
C ASN A 224 -0.79 -12.58 7.59
N PHE A 225 0.26 -11.77 7.58
CA PHE A 225 0.16 -10.34 7.27
C PHE A 225 -0.07 -10.11 5.76
N THR A 226 0.04 -8.86 5.34
CA THR A 226 0.08 -8.46 3.93
C THR A 226 1.52 -8.43 3.40
N ASP A 227 2.31 -9.46 3.76
CA ASP A 227 3.64 -9.73 3.22
C ASP A 227 3.51 -10.24 1.78
N ASN A 228 4.07 -9.52 0.82
CA ASN A 228 3.81 -9.81 -0.59
C ASN A 228 4.33 -11.18 -1.03
N ASN A 229 5.53 -11.59 -0.57
CA ASN A 229 6.07 -12.90 -0.90
C ASN A 229 5.26 -14.03 -0.26
N VAL A 230 4.86 -13.85 1.00
CA VAL A 230 4.07 -14.87 1.71
C VAL A 230 2.66 -14.98 1.14
N VAL A 231 2.01 -13.86 0.82
CA VAL A 231 0.70 -13.83 0.15
C VAL A 231 0.76 -14.49 -1.23
N ASN A 232 1.79 -14.20 -2.01
CA ASN A 232 1.98 -14.83 -3.33
C ASN A 232 2.22 -16.35 -3.25
N ASN A 233 2.68 -16.84 -2.09
CA ASN A 233 2.90 -18.26 -1.80
C ASN A 233 1.91 -18.81 -0.74
N LEU A 234 0.75 -18.21 -0.58
CA LEU A 234 -0.22 -18.55 0.46
C LEU A 234 -0.61 -20.04 0.44
N SER A 235 -0.77 -20.65 -0.73
CA SER A 235 -1.10 -22.07 -0.87
C SER A 235 -0.07 -23.00 -0.20
N VAL A 236 1.21 -22.60 -0.19
CA VAL A 236 2.29 -23.36 0.48
C VAL A 236 2.13 -23.25 2.00
N VAL A 237 1.84 -22.05 2.52
CA VAL A 237 1.58 -21.85 3.95
C VAL A 237 0.35 -22.61 4.42
N LEU A 238 -0.74 -22.56 3.65
CA LEU A 238 -1.97 -23.31 3.92
C LEU A 238 -1.73 -24.82 3.93
N SER A 239 -0.94 -25.34 2.98
CA SER A 239 -0.59 -26.79 2.94
C SER A 239 0.23 -27.21 4.16
N ALA A 240 1.17 -26.39 4.63
CA ALA A 240 1.93 -26.67 5.85
C ALA A 240 1.04 -26.65 7.10
N ALA A 241 0.13 -25.67 7.20
CA ALA A 241 -0.83 -25.57 8.29
C ALA A 241 -1.82 -26.75 8.31
N GLU A 242 -2.31 -27.18 7.14
CA GLU A 242 -3.21 -28.33 7.00
C GLU A 242 -2.59 -29.63 7.52
N LYS A 243 -1.33 -29.89 7.20
CA LYS A 243 -0.60 -31.08 7.71
C LYS A 243 -0.54 -31.14 9.24
N ASN A 244 -0.60 -29.97 9.90
CA ASN A 244 -0.57 -29.83 11.36
C ASN A 244 -1.97 -29.61 11.98
N ASN A 245 -3.02 -29.58 11.15
CA ASN A 245 -4.41 -29.32 11.55
C ASN A 245 -4.57 -28.00 12.35
N ILE A 246 -3.87 -26.95 11.92
CA ILE A 246 -3.95 -25.62 12.52
C ILE A 246 -4.54 -24.61 11.51
N PRO A 247 -5.29 -23.59 11.96
CA PRO A 247 -5.78 -22.54 11.08
C PRO A 247 -4.70 -21.55 10.67
N VAL A 248 -4.90 -20.95 9.50
CA VAL A 248 -4.22 -19.72 9.07
C VAL A 248 -5.24 -18.59 9.11
N TYR A 249 -4.96 -17.52 9.85
CA TYR A 249 -5.71 -16.28 9.80
C TYR A 249 -5.07 -15.36 8.76
N GLY A 250 -5.90 -14.70 7.96
CA GLY A 250 -5.46 -13.70 6.99
C GLY A 250 -5.51 -12.28 7.56
N SER A 251 -5.13 -11.32 6.75
CA SER A 251 -5.22 -9.90 7.06
C SER A 251 -6.06 -9.12 6.05
N GLU A 252 -6.63 -9.81 5.05
CA GLU A 252 -7.47 -9.20 4.02
C GLU A 252 -8.38 -10.24 3.34
N GLU A 253 -9.34 -9.76 2.54
CA GLU A 253 -10.44 -10.54 2.00
C GLU A 253 -9.98 -11.69 1.09
N GLU A 254 -9.01 -11.44 0.18
CA GLU A 254 -8.59 -12.46 -0.78
C GLU A 254 -7.85 -13.61 -0.11
N GLN A 255 -7.11 -13.36 0.97
CA GLN A 255 -6.50 -14.44 1.75
C GLN A 255 -7.57 -15.37 2.35
N VAL A 256 -8.68 -14.80 2.85
CA VAL A 256 -9.79 -15.60 3.41
C VAL A 256 -10.50 -16.39 2.31
N LYS A 257 -10.76 -15.77 1.16
CA LYS A 257 -11.34 -16.46 -0.02
C LYS A 257 -10.43 -17.56 -0.55
N ASN A 258 -9.12 -17.44 -0.39
CA ASN A 258 -8.14 -18.42 -0.85
C ASN A 258 -7.75 -19.47 0.22
N GLY A 259 -8.44 -19.51 1.36
CA GLY A 259 -8.33 -20.60 2.32
C GLY A 259 -7.83 -20.24 3.72
N CYS A 260 -7.61 -18.97 4.04
CA CYS A 260 -7.47 -18.56 5.44
C CYS A 260 -8.82 -18.68 6.17
N LEU A 261 -8.78 -18.95 7.48
CA LEU A 261 -9.98 -19.14 8.31
C LEU A 261 -10.80 -17.86 8.43
N ALA A 262 -10.15 -16.77 8.80
CA ALA A 262 -10.80 -15.49 9.06
C ALA A 262 -9.80 -14.34 9.02
N SER A 263 -10.30 -13.11 8.88
CA SER A 263 -9.52 -11.88 9.01
C SER A 263 -10.38 -10.70 9.45
N MET A 264 -9.72 -9.66 9.97
CA MET A 264 -10.26 -8.30 9.95
C MET A 264 -9.89 -7.70 8.59
N SER A 265 -10.86 -7.68 7.67
CA SER A 265 -10.60 -7.46 6.25
C SER A 265 -10.73 -6.01 5.82
N ILE A 266 -9.92 -5.62 4.83
CA ILE A 266 -9.94 -4.35 4.10
C ILE A 266 -10.32 -4.64 2.64
N ASP A 267 -11.13 -3.77 2.03
CA ASP A 267 -11.46 -3.82 0.60
C ASP A 267 -10.38 -3.09 -0.22
N TYR A 268 -9.51 -3.86 -0.87
CA TYR A 268 -8.41 -3.33 -1.67
C TYR A 268 -8.86 -2.65 -2.97
N LYS A 269 -10.02 -3.00 -3.52
CA LYS A 269 -10.56 -2.29 -4.69
C LYS A 269 -11.03 -0.89 -4.29
N ALA A 270 -11.74 -0.79 -3.16
CA ALA A 270 -12.15 0.50 -2.61
C ALA A 270 -10.93 1.37 -2.24
N LEU A 271 -9.87 0.76 -1.67
CA LEU A 271 -8.60 1.45 -1.39
C LEU A 271 -7.99 2.04 -2.67
N GLY A 272 -7.90 1.23 -3.72
CA GLY A 272 -7.43 1.66 -5.04
C GLY A 272 -8.25 2.81 -5.60
N LYS A 273 -9.58 2.77 -5.46
CA LYS A 273 -10.47 3.85 -5.91
C LYS A 273 -10.20 5.17 -5.17
N VAL A 274 -9.97 5.12 -3.85
CA VAL A 274 -9.54 6.30 -3.07
C VAL A 274 -8.21 6.84 -3.58
N THR A 275 -7.24 5.96 -3.86
CA THR A 275 -5.93 6.34 -4.40
C THR A 275 -6.03 7.01 -5.76
N GLY A 276 -6.81 6.45 -6.68
CA GLY A 276 -7.05 7.03 -8.01
C GLY A 276 -7.69 8.41 -7.94
N ASN A 277 -8.65 8.61 -7.04
CA ASN A 277 -9.26 9.93 -6.79
C ASN A 277 -8.24 10.95 -6.25
N MET A 278 -7.33 10.54 -5.37
CA MET A 278 -6.25 11.42 -4.88
C MET A 278 -5.34 11.86 -6.03
N ALA A 279 -4.95 10.94 -6.90
CA ALA A 279 -4.14 11.27 -8.06
C ALA A 279 -4.88 12.16 -9.07
N ALA A 280 -6.17 11.94 -9.29
CA ALA A 280 -6.98 12.83 -10.12
C ALA A 280 -6.98 14.27 -9.57
N ASP A 281 -7.03 14.42 -8.27
CA ASP A 281 -6.90 15.72 -7.60
C ASP A 281 -5.52 16.36 -7.85
N VAL A 282 -4.45 15.57 -7.78
CA VAL A 282 -3.07 16.03 -8.06
C VAL A 282 -2.91 16.42 -9.52
N LEU A 283 -3.42 15.62 -10.46
CA LEU A 283 -3.42 15.95 -11.89
C LEU A 283 -4.22 17.21 -12.20
N LYS A 284 -5.24 17.55 -11.41
CA LYS A 284 -5.99 18.82 -11.46
C LYS A 284 -5.29 19.98 -10.73
N GLY A 285 -4.09 19.76 -10.17
CA GLY A 285 -3.21 20.80 -9.60
C GLY A 285 -3.17 20.88 -8.08
N LYS A 286 -3.76 19.91 -7.34
CA LYS A 286 -3.53 19.85 -5.89
C LYS A 286 -2.08 19.45 -5.59
N ASP A 287 -1.55 19.99 -4.53
CA ASP A 287 -0.19 19.76 -4.06
C ASP A 287 -0.17 18.46 -3.21
N ALA A 288 0.50 17.42 -3.73
CA ALA A 288 0.60 16.13 -3.07
C ALA A 288 1.23 16.21 -1.68
N SER A 289 2.19 17.13 -1.47
CA SER A 289 2.88 17.31 -0.19
C SER A 289 1.97 17.83 0.95
N LYS A 290 0.78 18.32 0.58
CA LYS A 290 -0.23 18.84 1.52
C LYS A 290 -1.47 17.96 1.63
N MET A 291 -1.51 16.86 0.89
CA MET A 291 -2.64 15.93 0.93
C MET A 291 -2.38 14.85 1.98
N ALA A 292 -3.15 14.85 3.04
CA ALA A 292 -3.09 13.81 4.06
C ALA A 292 -3.20 12.41 3.45
N VAL A 293 -2.41 11.47 3.97
CA VAL A 293 -2.57 10.05 3.67
C VAL A 293 -3.96 9.60 4.12
N LYS A 294 -4.65 8.83 3.29
CA LYS A 294 -5.96 8.32 3.62
C LYS A 294 -5.90 6.86 4.02
N THR A 295 -6.79 6.46 4.91
CA THR A 295 -7.08 5.06 5.24
C THR A 295 -8.51 4.77 4.82
N ILE A 296 -8.82 3.51 4.57
CA ILE A 296 -10.22 3.07 4.54
C ILE A 296 -10.63 2.83 5.99
N SER A 297 -11.77 3.40 6.39
CA SER A 297 -12.32 3.20 7.72
C SER A 297 -12.84 1.77 7.86
N GLU A 298 -12.55 1.18 9.01
CA GLU A 298 -13.12 -0.04 9.60
C GLU A 298 -12.87 -1.34 8.80
N ALA A 299 -11.87 -2.08 9.28
CA ALA A 299 -11.74 -3.49 8.97
C ALA A 299 -12.99 -4.25 9.47
N THR A 300 -13.58 -5.08 8.61
CA THR A 300 -14.75 -5.88 8.94
C THR A 300 -14.37 -7.35 9.09
N PRO A 301 -14.96 -8.08 10.07
CA PRO A 301 -14.67 -9.48 10.23
C PRO A 301 -15.24 -10.28 9.04
N LEU A 302 -14.37 -11.09 8.44
CA LEU A 302 -14.72 -12.03 7.36
C LEU A 302 -14.29 -13.44 7.76
N VAL A 303 -15.16 -14.43 7.55
CA VAL A 303 -14.92 -15.83 7.95
C VAL A 303 -15.17 -16.77 6.77
N ASN A 304 -14.25 -17.71 6.55
CA ASN A 304 -14.39 -18.78 5.58
C ASN A 304 -15.10 -19.99 6.21
N THR A 305 -16.33 -20.26 5.78
CA THR A 305 -17.16 -21.32 6.34
C THR A 305 -16.69 -22.72 5.98
N ASP A 306 -16.04 -22.91 4.84
CA ASP A 306 -15.46 -24.19 4.44
C ASP A 306 -14.30 -24.57 5.36
N VAL A 307 -13.41 -23.60 5.63
CA VAL A 307 -12.26 -23.79 6.52
C VAL A 307 -12.72 -23.98 7.97
N LEU A 308 -13.72 -23.20 8.42
CA LEU A 308 -14.31 -23.36 9.75
C LEU A 308 -14.82 -24.79 9.94
N SER A 309 -15.58 -25.30 8.96
CA SER A 309 -16.12 -26.65 8.97
C SER A 309 -15.01 -27.72 8.92
N LYS A 310 -14.01 -27.55 8.06
CA LYS A 310 -12.88 -28.47 7.90
C LYS A 310 -12.08 -28.64 9.20
N LEU A 311 -11.91 -27.56 9.96
CA LEU A 311 -11.21 -27.55 11.25
C LEU A 311 -12.11 -27.97 12.43
N ASN A 312 -13.39 -28.31 12.19
CA ASN A 312 -14.40 -28.58 13.24
C ASN A 312 -14.52 -27.45 14.26
N MET A 313 -14.36 -26.20 13.82
CA MET A 313 -14.50 -25.03 14.66
C MET A 313 -15.92 -24.46 14.58
N THR A 314 -16.34 -23.72 15.61
CA THR A 314 -17.64 -23.04 15.64
C THR A 314 -17.47 -21.54 15.59
N MET A 315 -18.41 -20.87 14.94
CA MET A 315 -18.45 -19.40 14.89
C MET A 315 -18.71 -18.85 16.31
N PRO A 316 -17.83 -18.03 16.87
CA PRO A 316 -18.09 -17.38 18.16
C PRO A 316 -19.28 -16.43 18.08
N GLU A 317 -20.07 -16.31 19.16
CA GLU A 317 -21.24 -15.44 19.22
C GLU A 317 -20.89 -13.98 18.90
N LYS A 318 -19.72 -13.50 19.34
CA LYS A 318 -19.18 -12.16 19.04
C LYS A 318 -19.12 -11.89 17.54
N TYR A 319 -18.92 -12.90 16.71
CA TYR A 319 -18.77 -12.80 15.25
C TYR A 319 -19.91 -13.44 14.48
N ALA A 320 -21.04 -13.71 15.12
CA ALA A 320 -22.23 -14.30 14.45
C ALA A 320 -22.75 -13.48 13.27
N SER A 321 -22.52 -12.17 13.28
CA SER A 321 -22.88 -11.24 12.19
C SER A 321 -21.71 -10.95 11.22
N ALA A 322 -20.58 -11.66 11.34
CA ALA A 322 -19.47 -11.51 10.41
C ALA A 322 -19.89 -11.85 8.98
N GLN A 323 -19.28 -11.17 8.01
CA GLN A 323 -19.42 -11.59 6.61
C GLN A 323 -18.81 -12.99 6.44
N THR A 324 -19.39 -13.79 5.56
CA THR A 324 -18.93 -15.13 5.31
C THR A 324 -18.64 -15.37 3.83
N VAL A 325 -17.62 -16.19 3.57
CA VAL A 325 -17.24 -16.64 2.23
C VAL A 325 -16.98 -18.13 2.24
N THR A 326 -16.95 -18.73 1.06
CA THR A 326 -16.41 -20.07 0.81
C THR A 326 -15.07 -19.97 0.13
N THR A 327 -14.28 -21.05 0.19
CA THR A 327 -12.99 -21.10 -0.49
C THR A 327 -13.17 -21.05 -2.02
N ASN A 328 -12.40 -20.22 -2.70
CA ASN A 328 -12.33 -20.18 -4.17
C ASN A 328 -11.94 -21.57 -4.71
N LYS A 329 -12.60 -22.00 -5.78
CA LYS A 329 -12.34 -23.30 -6.44
C LYS A 329 -11.26 -23.18 -7.49
#